data_8d534c31ca1e6f4bc5e1967fe56b2e63
#
_entry.id   8d534c31ca1e6f4bc5e1967fe56b2e63
#
_cell.length_a   1.000
_cell.length_b   1.000
_cell.length_c   1.000
_cell.angle_alpha   90.00
_cell.angle_beta   90.00
_cell.angle_gamma   90.00
#
_symmetry.space_group_name_H-M   'P 1'
#
loop_
_entity.id
_entity.type
_entity.pdbx_description
1 polymer ?
#
loop_
_entity_poly.entity_id
_entity_poly.type
_entity_poly.pdbx_seq_one_letter_code
_entity_poly.pdbx_strand_id
1 'polypeptide(L)'
;MDTKVIQIGDRKIGGGNPIAIQSMTNTKTEDVKATVEQILRLEKAGCEIIRCTVPTLEAAAAIREIKKQIHIPLVADIHFDYRMALAAIENGADKIRINPGNIGSTERVKAVVDAAKERNIPIRVGVNSGSLEKPLIEKYGGVTAEGIVESALDKVHMIEDLGYDNLVISIKSSDVLMCVKAHELLAGKTVYPLHVGITESGTVNSGNIKSAIGLSLILSQGIGDTIRVSLTGDPVEEIKSAKLILRTLGLRKGGIEVVSCPTCGRTQINLIDLATRVEKLVEDYPLDIKVAVMGCVVNGPGEAKEADLGVAGGIGEGLLIKHGEIIKKLPEDQLLPALKEELDHWS
;
A
#
# COMPACT_ATOMS: atom_id res chain seq x y z
N MET A 1 14.45 -9.59 5.51
CA MET A 1 15.48 -9.19 4.50
C MET A 1 16.18 -7.95 5.01
N ASP A 2 17.51 -7.91 4.99
CA ASP A 2 18.27 -6.70 5.31
C ASP A 2 18.50 -5.89 4.03
N THR A 3 17.86 -4.73 3.91
CA THR A 3 17.89 -3.89 2.71
C THR A 3 18.61 -2.58 2.98
N LYS A 4 19.20 -2.02 1.92
CA LYS A 4 19.82 -0.69 1.94
C LYS A 4 18.79 0.38 2.28
N VAL A 5 19.16 1.38 3.09
CA VAL A 5 18.28 2.55 3.32
C VAL A 5 18.29 3.44 2.09
N ILE A 6 17.11 3.75 1.58
CA ILE A 6 16.90 4.67 0.45
C ILE A 6 16.03 5.84 0.92
N GLN A 7 16.47 7.07 0.61
CA GLN A 7 15.74 8.29 0.92
C GLN A 7 14.88 8.70 -0.29
N ILE A 8 13.57 8.94 -0.06
CA ILE A 8 12.62 9.42 -1.08
C ILE A 8 11.98 10.69 -0.53
N GLY A 9 12.40 11.85 -1.00
CA GLY A 9 12.01 13.11 -0.37
C GLY A 9 12.38 13.12 1.12
N ASP A 10 11.41 13.27 1.99
CA ASP A 10 11.56 13.23 3.46
C ASP A 10 11.40 11.80 4.05
N ARG A 11 11.06 10.80 3.24
CA ARG A 11 10.75 9.42 3.68
C ARG A 11 11.93 8.48 3.47
N LYS A 12 12.26 7.70 4.51
CA LYS A 12 13.24 6.59 4.42
C LYS A 12 12.50 5.27 4.26
N ILE A 13 13.03 4.41 3.40
CA ILE A 13 12.57 3.03 3.21
C ILE A 13 13.76 2.07 3.27
N GLY A 14 13.51 0.79 3.51
CA GLY A 14 14.58 -0.21 3.68
C GLY A 14 15.28 -0.10 5.03
N GLY A 15 16.25 -0.97 5.30
CA GLY A 15 17.05 -0.97 6.52
C GLY A 15 16.24 -1.07 7.81
N GLY A 16 15.12 -1.80 7.80
CA GLY A 16 14.24 -1.94 8.96
C GLY A 16 13.31 -0.75 9.23
N ASN A 17 13.29 0.26 8.36
CA ASN A 17 12.28 1.32 8.46
C ASN A 17 10.87 0.77 8.23
N PRO A 18 9.82 1.41 8.79
CA PRO A 18 8.43 0.99 8.58
C PRO A 18 8.07 0.87 7.09
N ILE A 19 7.32 -0.18 6.75
CA ILE A 19 6.86 -0.40 5.38
C ILE A 19 5.95 0.75 4.95
N ALA A 20 6.33 1.47 3.90
CA ALA A 20 5.59 2.63 3.44
C ALA A 20 4.44 2.25 2.48
N ILE A 21 3.28 2.89 2.66
CA ILE A 21 2.12 2.73 1.79
C ILE A 21 2.22 3.73 0.65
N GLN A 22 2.30 3.19 -0.58
CA GLN A 22 2.27 3.98 -1.80
C GLN A 22 0.95 3.78 -2.53
N SER A 23 0.40 4.85 -3.12
CA SER A 23 -0.68 4.78 -4.09
C SER A 23 -0.31 5.51 -5.40
N MET A 24 -1.28 5.62 -6.28
CA MET A 24 -1.09 6.25 -7.58
C MET A 24 -2.34 7.06 -7.93
N THR A 25 -2.14 8.26 -8.48
CA THR A 25 -3.24 9.07 -9.01
C THR A 25 -3.83 8.43 -10.28
N ASN A 26 -5.12 8.61 -10.46
CA ASN A 26 -5.82 8.27 -11.70
C ASN A 26 -6.31 9.52 -12.46
N THR A 27 -5.93 10.71 -11.99
CA THR A 27 -6.10 11.99 -12.69
C THR A 27 -5.04 12.16 -13.78
N LYS A 28 -5.30 13.04 -14.73
CA LYS A 28 -4.27 13.50 -15.66
C LYS A 28 -3.31 14.41 -14.89
N THR A 29 -2.01 14.12 -14.93
CA THR A 29 -1.01 14.83 -14.11
C THR A 29 -0.91 16.31 -14.49
N GLU A 30 -1.14 16.66 -15.75
CA GLU A 30 -1.21 18.05 -16.24
C GLU A 30 -2.39 18.84 -15.67
N ASP A 31 -3.45 18.18 -15.21
CA ASP A 31 -4.49 18.81 -14.40
C ASP A 31 -4.04 18.91 -12.95
N VAL A 32 -3.28 19.95 -12.66
CA VAL A 32 -2.68 20.20 -11.34
C VAL A 32 -3.73 20.23 -10.24
N LYS A 33 -4.87 20.92 -10.48
CA LYS A 33 -5.92 21.07 -9.47
C LYS A 33 -6.52 19.72 -9.09
N ALA A 34 -6.99 18.95 -10.06
CA ALA A 34 -7.60 17.65 -9.81
C ALA A 34 -6.59 16.67 -9.19
N THR A 35 -5.32 16.71 -9.63
CA THR A 35 -4.26 15.85 -9.10
C THR A 35 -3.93 16.20 -7.65
N VAL A 36 -3.79 17.48 -7.30
CA VAL A 36 -3.55 17.91 -5.92
C VAL A 36 -4.74 17.53 -5.01
N GLU A 37 -5.98 17.79 -5.41
CA GLU A 37 -7.16 17.41 -4.65
C GLU A 37 -7.20 15.91 -4.36
N GLN A 38 -6.86 15.09 -5.36
CA GLN A 38 -6.79 13.63 -5.17
C GLN A 38 -5.66 13.24 -4.22
N ILE A 39 -4.46 13.81 -4.37
CA ILE A 39 -3.31 13.51 -3.50
C ILE A 39 -3.61 13.89 -2.05
N LEU A 40 -4.15 15.08 -1.77
CA LEU A 40 -4.49 15.50 -0.42
C LEU A 40 -5.55 14.57 0.22
N ARG A 41 -6.49 14.07 -0.56
CA ARG A 41 -7.45 13.07 -0.10
C ARG A 41 -6.77 11.74 0.23
N LEU A 42 -5.78 11.32 -0.56
CA LEU A 42 -4.99 10.12 -0.31
C LEU A 42 -4.06 10.29 0.90
N GLU A 43 -3.44 11.46 1.07
CA GLU A 43 -2.64 11.79 2.26
C GLU A 43 -3.50 11.66 3.53
N LYS A 44 -4.70 12.24 3.53
CA LYS A 44 -5.64 12.13 4.65
C LYS A 44 -6.00 10.68 4.97
N ALA A 45 -6.11 9.82 3.94
CA ALA A 45 -6.35 8.39 4.13
C ALA A 45 -5.13 7.63 4.68
N GLY A 46 -3.92 8.23 4.64
CA GLY A 46 -2.68 7.67 5.13
C GLY A 46 -1.72 7.17 4.03
N CYS A 47 -1.84 7.69 2.81
CA CYS A 47 -0.84 7.52 1.76
C CYS A 47 0.47 8.19 2.18
N GLU A 48 1.59 7.51 1.99
CA GLU A 48 2.91 8.00 2.42
C GLU A 48 3.84 8.32 1.27
N ILE A 49 3.55 7.82 0.08
CA ILE A 49 4.27 8.08 -1.16
C ILE A 49 3.25 8.08 -2.30
N ILE A 50 3.23 9.10 -3.12
CA ILE A 50 2.32 9.15 -4.28
C ILE A 50 3.07 8.96 -5.60
N ARG A 51 2.46 8.26 -6.56
CA ARG A 51 2.97 8.10 -7.90
C ARG A 51 2.02 8.75 -8.91
N CYS A 52 2.58 9.56 -9.82
CA CYS A 52 1.87 10.18 -10.92
C CYS A 52 2.45 9.71 -12.25
N THR A 53 1.62 9.47 -13.26
CA THR A 53 2.09 9.19 -14.63
C THR A 53 2.63 10.45 -15.28
N VAL A 54 3.71 10.32 -16.05
CA VAL A 54 4.31 11.45 -16.78
C VAL A 54 4.45 11.08 -18.25
N PRO A 55 3.34 11.14 -19.00
CA PRO A 55 3.33 10.78 -20.42
C PRO A 55 3.79 11.92 -21.34
N THR A 56 3.77 13.16 -20.88
CA THR A 56 4.07 14.37 -21.67
C THR A 56 4.97 15.35 -20.92
N LEU A 57 5.53 16.33 -21.63
CA LEU A 57 6.32 17.40 -21.01
C LEU A 57 5.44 18.31 -20.13
N GLU A 58 4.18 18.50 -20.49
CA GLU A 58 3.21 19.24 -19.68
C GLU A 58 2.96 18.56 -18.34
N ALA A 59 2.81 17.22 -18.34
CA ALA A 59 2.69 16.44 -17.12
C ALA A 59 3.96 16.53 -16.26
N ALA A 60 5.15 16.51 -16.87
CA ALA A 60 6.41 16.70 -16.16
C ALA A 60 6.52 18.11 -15.56
N ALA A 61 6.12 19.16 -16.28
CA ALA A 61 6.12 20.53 -15.78
C ALA A 61 5.14 20.73 -14.62
N ALA A 62 3.98 20.06 -14.67
CA ALA A 62 2.97 20.11 -13.62
C ALA A 62 3.48 19.61 -12.24
N ILE A 63 4.49 18.73 -12.22
CA ILE A 63 5.07 18.21 -10.97
C ILE A 63 5.52 19.36 -10.06
N ARG A 64 6.12 20.41 -10.61
CA ARG A 64 6.60 21.57 -9.83
C ARG A 64 5.46 22.25 -9.04
N GLU A 65 4.31 22.43 -9.68
CA GLU A 65 3.16 23.07 -9.04
C GLU A 65 2.42 22.13 -8.10
N ILE A 66 2.37 20.84 -8.41
CA ILE A 66 1.83 19.81 -7.53
C ILE A 66 2.66 19.73 -6.24
N LYS A 67 3.99 19.66 -6.36
CA LYS A 67 4.91 19.55 -5.22
C LYS A 67 4.82 20.71 -4.22
N LYS A 68 4.40 21.90 -4.64
CA LYS A 68 4.18 23.05 -3.75
C LYS A 68 2.99 22.89 -2.82
N GLN A 69 2.07 21.96 -3.13
CA GLN A 69 0.76 21.84 -2.49
C GLN A 69 0.53 20.51 -1.79
N ILE A 70 1.43 19.54 -1.94
CA ILE A 70 1.37 18.23 -1.32
C ILE A 70 2.46 18.08 -0.26
N HIS A 71 2.30 17.12 0.67
CA HIS A 71 3.18 16.94 1.82
C HIS A 71 3.93 15.60 1.81
N ILE A 72 3.66 14.74 0.83
CA ILE A 72 4.30 13.43 0.68
C ILE A 72 5.19 13.38 -0.57
N PRO A 73 6.21 12.51 -0.59
CA PRO A 73 7.06 12.34 -1.77
C PRO A 73 6.30 11.92 -3.02
N LEU A 74 6.69 12.51 -4.16
CA LEU A 74 6.10 12.22 -5.48
C LEU A 74 7.06 11.40 -6.33
N VAL A 75 6.55 10.28 -6.84
CA VAL A 75 7.22 9.39 -7.80
C VAL A 75 6.71 9.68 -9.21
N ALA A 76 7.59 10.04 -10.12
CA ALA A 76 7.26 10.16 -11.53
C ALA A 76 7.35 8.80 -12.23
N ASP A 77 6.26 8.37 -12.85
CA ASP A 77 6.16 7.09 -13.56
C ASP A 77 6.38 7.30 -15.05
N ILE A 78 7.54 6.87 -15.54
CA ILE A 78 8.00 7.05 -16.91
C ILE A 78 7.86 5.72 -17.66
N HIS A 79 7.16 5.74 -18.80
CA HIS A 79 6.91 4.50 -19.55
C HIS A 79 7.93 4.26 -20.66
N PHE A 80 8.16 5.24 -21.54
CA PHE A 80 8.97 5.03 -22.74
C PHE A 80 10.00 6.14 -23.03
N ASP A 81 9.63 7.39 -22.83
CA ASP A 81 10.45 8.52 -23.26
C ASP A 81 11.32 9.05 -22.12
N TYR A 82 12.65 8.87 -22.25
CA TYR A 82 13.63 9.32 -21.28
C TYR A 82 13.56 10.85 -21.02
N ARG A 83 13.13 11.65 -22.00
CA ARG A 83 12.99 13.10 -21.85
C ARG A 83 11.98 13.47 -20.77
N MET A 84 10.94 12.64 -20.60
CA MET A 84 9.97 12.82 -19.52
C MET A 84 10.61 12.58 -18.15
N ALA A 85 11.53 11.62 -18.05
CA ALA A 85 12.30 11.39 -16.82
C ALA A 85 13.18 12.60 -16.47
N LEU A 86 13.93 13.12 -17.46
CA LEU A 86 14.76 14.32 -17.26
C LEU A 86 13.92 15.52 -16.81
N ALA A 87 12.82 15.78 -17.50
CA ALA A 87 11.93 16.89 -17.17
C ALA A 87 11.26 16.69 -15.79
N ALA A 88 10.86 15.47 -15.42
CA ALA A 88 10.30 15.18 -14.10
C ALA A 88 11.31 15.42 -12.97
N ILE A 89 12.56 15.00 -13.16
CA ILE A 89 13.67 15.25 -12.22
C ILE A 89 13.91 16.77 -12.07
N GLU A 90 13.93 17.50 -13.18
CA GLU A 90 14.11 18.94 -13.18
C GLU A 90 12.99 19.67 -12.44
N ASN A 91 11.76 19.18 -12.54
CA ASN A 91 10.59 19.75 -11.90
C ASN A 91 10.36 19.24 -10.45
N GLY A 92 11.29 18.48 -9.88
CA GLY A 92 11.32 18.17 -8.45
C GLY A 92 10.64 16.85 -8.04
N ALA A 93 10.56 15.87 -8.95
CA ALA A 93 10.18 14.51 -8.55
C ALA A 93 11.17 13.94 -7.53
N ASP A 94 10.66 13.29 -6.49
CA ASP A 94 11.48 12.72 -5.41
C ASP A 94 12.02 11.33 -5.74
N LYS A 95 11.43 10.66 -6.69
CA LYS A 95 11.85 9.37 -7.24
C LYS A 95 11.31 9.22 -8.66
N ILE A 96 12.01 8.52 -9.51
CA ILE A 96 11.49 8.10 -10.81
C ILE A 96 11.30 6.59 -10.85
N ARG A 97 10.27 6.16 -11.57
CA ARG A 97 10.07 4.75 -11.91
C ARG A 97 10.23 4.57 -13.40
N ILE A 98 11.13 3.70 -13.77
CA ILE A 98 11.38 3.32 -15.16
C ILE A 98 11.42 1.79 -15.31
N ASN A 99 11.24 1.32 -16.54
CA ASN A 99 11.74 0.05 -17.00
C ASN A 99 12.86 0.37 -18.00
N PRO A 100 14.14 0.18 -17.66
CA PRO A 100 15.26 0.52 -18.55
C PRO A 100 15.12 -0.09 -19.95
N GLY A 101 14.55 -1.31 -20.05
CA GLY A 101 14.27 -1.95 -21.34
C GLY A 101 13.29 -1.21 -22.24
N ASN A 102 12.40 -0.36 -21.66
CA ASN A 102 11.43 0.43 -22.41
C ASN A 102 11.96 1.83 -22.76
N ILE A 103 12.99 2.31 -22.06
CA ILE A 103 13.59 3.64 -22.28
C ILE A 103 14.36 3.69 -23.61
N GLY A 104 14.90 2.54 -24.04
CA GLY A 104 15.57 2.39 -25.32
C GLY A 104 17.08 2.17 -25.16
N SER A 105 17.92 2.99 -25.85
CA SER A 105 19.36 2.75 -25.86
C SER A 105 20.05 3.01 -24.51
N THR A 106 21.23 2.43 -24.35
CA THR A 106 22.07 2.61 -23.16
C THR A 106 22.38 4.09 -22.91
N GLU A 107 22.55 4.90 -23.96
CA GLU A 107 22.83 6.34 -23.85
C GLU A 107 21.62 7.09 -23.23
N ARG A 108 20.40 6.69 -23.56
CA ARG A 108 19.19 7.27 -22.99
C ARG A 108 19.01 6.89 -21.53
N VAL A 109 19.27 5.62 -21.19
CA VAL A 109 19.29 5.17 -19.79
C VAL A 109 20.37 5.93 -19.01
N LYS A 110 21.57 6.07 -19.59
CA LYS A 110 22.67 6.85 -18.99
C LYS A 110 22.27 8.28 -18.71
N ALA A 111 21.62 8.96 -19.66
CA ALA A 111 21.16 10.33 -19.45
C ALA A 111 20.20 10.46 -18.24
N VAL A 112 19.28 9.49 -18.06
CA VAL A 112 18.38 9.44 -16.91
C VAL A 112 19.14 9.19 -15.61
N VAL A 113 20.09 8.26 -15.62
CA VAL A 113 20.94 7.92 -14.47
C VAL A 113 21.80 9.12 -14.06
N ASP A 114 22.44 9.79 -15.01
CA ASP A 114 23.26 10.97 -14.75
C ASP A 114 22.43 12.09 -14.09
N ALA A 115 21.25 12.38 -14.62
CA ALA A 115 20.34 13.38 -14.03
C ALA A 115 19.85 12.99 -12.62
N ALA A 116 19.53 11.71 -12.40
CA ALA A 116 19.14 11.21 -11.08
C ALA A 116 20.30 11.27 -10.08
N LYS A 117 21.52 10.95 -10.52
CA LYS A 117 22.75 10.98 -9.73
C LYS A 117 23.09 12.41 -9.29
N GLU A 118 23.00 13.39 -10.19
CA GLU A 118 23.26 14.80 -9.91
C GLU A 118 22.39 15.34 -8.77
N ARG A 119 21.15 14.86 -8.66
CA ARG A 119 20.18 15.29 -7.64
C ARG A 119 19.95 14.26 -6.55
N ASN A 120 20.69 13.16 -6.56
CA ASN A 120 20.55 12.03 -5.63
C ASN A 120 19.11 11.47 -5.54
N ILE A 121 18.44 11.37 -6.67
CA ILE A 121 17.04 10.89 -6.76
C ILE A 121 17.03 9.38 -6.98
N PRO A 122 16.33 8.59 -6.12
CA PRO A 122 16.25 7.15 -6.30
C PRO A 122 15.56 6.77 -7.62
N ILE A 123 16.06 5.71 -8.25
CA ILE A 123 15.44 5.10 -9.42
C ILE A 123 14.77 3.79 -8.99
N ARG A 124 13.48 3.65 -9.29
CA ARG A 124 12.81 2.37 -9.18
C ARG A 124 12.81 1.64 -10.50
N VAL A 125 13.52 0.51 -10.53
CA VAL A 125 13.47 -0.45 -11.62
C VAL A 125 12.20 -1.27 -11.50
N GLY A 126 11.30 -1.18 -12.47
CA GLY A 126 10.00 -1.86 -12.44
C GLY A 126 9.86 -2.85 -13.58
N VAL A 127 9.69 -4.13 -13.25
CA VAL A 127 9.42 -5.22 -14.20
C VAL A 127 8.05 -5.82 -13.92
N ASN A 128 7.27 -6.05 -14.96
CA ASN A 128 5.98 -6.72 -14.88
C ASN A 128 6.02 -8.00 -15.73
N SER A 129 5.32 -9.05 -15.27
CA SER A 129 5.21 -10.31 -16.02
C SER A 129 4.67 -10.13 -17.45
N GLY A 130 3.74 -9.20 -17.64
CA GLY A 130 3.15 -8.91 -18.95
C GLY A 130 4.09 -8.21 -19.95
N SER A 131 5.26 -7.74 -19.50
CA SER A 131 6.26 -7.07 -20.35
C SER A 131 7.63 -7.75 -20.31
N LEU A 132 7.65 -9.06 -19.99
CA LEU A 132 8.88 -9.85 -20.01
C LEU A 132 9.45 -9.97 -21.43
N GLU A 133 10.76 -9.88 -21.57
CA GLU A 133 11.47 -9.90 -22.85
C GLU A 133 11.37 -11.28 -23.52
N LYS A 134 11.19 -11.29 -24.86
CA LYS A 134 11.08 -12.53 -25.64
C LYS A 134 12.24 -13.52 -25.42
N PRO A 135 13.51 -13.10 -25.36
CA PRO A 135 14.61 -14.04 -25.09
C PRO A 135 14.47 -14.76 -23.75
N LEU A 136 13.95 -14.08 -22.72
CA LEU A 136 13.73 -14.70 -21.41
C LEU A 136 12.52 -15.66 -21.44
N ILE A 137 11.45 -15.29 -22.17
CA ILE A 137 10.31 -16.19 -22.38
C ILE A 137 10.76 -17.48 -23.09
N GLU A 138 11.60 -17.38 -24.11
CA GLU A 138 12.16 -18.52 -24.83
C GLU A 138 13.09 -19.35 -23.94
N LYS A 139 13.98 -18.70 -23.18
CA LYS A 139 14.91 -19.36 -22.25
C LYS A 139 14.20 -20.19 -21.18
N TYR A 140 13.13 -19.68 -20.62
CA TYR A 140 12.39 -20.32 -19.52
C TYR A 140 11.14 -21.09 -19.96
N GLY A 141 10.85 -21.15 -21.26
CA GLY A 141 9.68 -21.83 -21.80
C GLY A 141 8.33 -21.18 -21.48
N GLY A 142 8.36 -19.88 -21.11
CA GLY A 142 7.17 -19.10 -20.74
C GLY A 142 7.47 -17.93 -19.80
N VAL A 143 6.43 -17.30 -19.30
CA VAL A 143 6.55 -16.30 -18.23
C VAL A 143 6.68 -17.03 -16.89
N THR A 144 7.84 -16.93 -16.27
CA THR A 144 8.17 -17.63 -15.01
C THR A 144 8.73 -16.66 -13.97
N ALA A 145 8.71 -17.07 -12.69
CA ALA A 145 9.31 -16.30 -11.60
C ALA A 145 10.80 -16.06 -11.84
N GLU A 146 11.53 -17.07 -12.29
CA GLU A 146 12.96 -17.01 -12.60
C GLU A 146 13.25 -16.01 -13.72
N GLY A 147 12.46 -16.02 -14.80
CA GLY A 147 12.59 -15.08 -15.92
C GLY A 147 12.33 -13.63 -15.48
N ILE A 148 11.32 -13.39 -14.63
CA ILE A 148 11.03 -12.06 -14.10
C ILE A 148 12.17 -11.55 -13.23
N VAL A 149 12.75 -12.41 -12.38
CA VAL A 149 13.87 -12.07 -11.51
C VAL A 149 15.14 -11.77 -12.32
N GLU A 150 15.48 -12.60 -13.33
CA GLU A 150 16.60 -12.34 -14.22
C GLU A 150 16.43 -11.00 -14.95
N SER A 151 15.25 -10.74 -15.52
CA SER A 151 14.94 -9.46 -16.15
C SER A 151 15.13 -8.26 -15.22
N ALA A 152 14.73 -8.39 -13.95
CA ALA A 152 14.91 -7.32 -12.99
C ALA A 152 16.38 -7.09 -12.63
N LEU A 153 17.15 -8.15 -12.39
CA LEU A 153 18.58 -8.08 -12.06
C LEU A 153 19.42 -7.54 -13.21
N ASP A 154 19.16 -7.94 -14.45
CA ASP A 154 19.86 -7.43 -15.62
C ASP A 154 19.70 -5.90 -15.75
N LYS A 155 18.49 -5.39 -15.47
CA LYS A 155 18.21 -3.96 -15.51
C LYS A 155 18.83 -3.21 -14.32
N VAL A 156 18.94 -3.85 -13.17
CA VAL A 156 19.65 -3.30 -12.00
C VAL A 156 21.12 -3.21 -12.31
N HIS A 157 21.76 -4.28 -12.81
CA HIS A 157 23.17 -4.30 -13.19
C HIS A 157 23.48 -3.23 -14.26
N MET A 158 22.58 -3.03 -15.23
CA MET A 158 22.74 -1.96 -16.22
C MET A 158 22.90 -0.59 -15.58
N ILE A 159 22.18 -0.30 -14.49
CA ILE A 159 22.27 0.99 -13.78
C ILE A 159 23.50 1.02 -12.86
N GLU A 160 23.83 -0.10 -12.21
CA GLU A 160 25.03 -0.24 -11.39
C GLU A 160 26.31 -0.04 -12.22
N ASP A 161 26.37 -0.57 -13.44
CA ASP A 161 27.48 -0.39 -14.38
C ASP A 161 27.67 1.09 -14.79
N LEU A 162 26.62 1.91 -14.68
CA LEU A 162 26.69 3.35 -14.84
C LEU A 162 27.11 4.08 -13.54
N GLY A 163 27.47 3.34 -12.50
CA GLY A 163 27.96 3.86 -11.22
C GLY A 163 26.86 4.47 -10.34
N TYR A 164 25.64 3.93 -10.39
CA TYR A 164 24.51 4.39 -9.55
C TYR A 164 23.82 3.24 -8.82
N ASP A 165 23.71 3.36 -7.52
CA ASP A 165 23.18 2.34 -6.62
C ASP A 165 22.06 2.84 -5.67
N ASN A 166 21.50 4.02 -5.94
CA ASN A 166 20.34 4.54 -5.23
C ASN A 166 19.05 3.98 -5.88
N LEU A 167 18.82 2.68 -5.64
CA LEU A 167 17.84 1.88 -6.37
C LEU A 167 16.76 1.30 -5.47
N VAL A 168 15.59 1.12 -6.06
CA VAL A 168 14.47 0.34 -5.54
C VAL A 168 14.03 -0.63 -6.63
N ILE A 169 13.66 -1.85 -6.29
CA ILE A 169 13.21 -2.83 -7.27
C ILE A 169 11.73 -3.11 -7.09
N SER A 170 11.00 -3.23 -8.18
CA SER A 170 9.64 -3.77 -8.17
C SER A 170 9.45 -4.80 -9.25
N ILE A 171 9.02 -5.98 -8.86
CA ILE A 171 8.56 -7.03 -9.75
C ILE A 171 7.08 -7.26 -9.47
N LYS A 172 6.28 -7.41 -10.52
CA LYS A 172 4.84 -7.55 -10.40
C LYS A 172 4.31 -8.61 -11.36
N SER A 173 3.35 -9.38 -10.87
CA SER A 173 2.54 -10.31 -11.65
C SER A 173 1.09 -10.22 -11.22
N SER A 174 0.18 -10.58 -12.12
CA SER A 174 -1.23 -10.83 -11.83
C SER A 174 -1.47 -12.24 -11.27
N ASP A 175 -0.54 -13.16 -11.52
CA ASP A 175 -0.46 -14.45 -10.84
C ASP A 175 0.17 -14.28 -9.46
N VAL A 176 -0.65 -14.52 -8.43
CA VAL A 176 -0.26 -14.28 -7.04
C VAL A 176 0.90 -15.17 -6.62
N LEU A 177 0.83 -16.47 -6.91
CA LEU A 177 1.87 -17.42 -6.48
C LEU A 177 3.18 -17.22 -7.23
N MET A 178 3.12 -16.92 -8.53
CA MET A 178 4.29 -16.53 -9.31
C MET A 178 4.93 -15.26 -8.74
N CYS A 179 4.11 -14.26 -8.36
CA CYS A 179 4.59 -13.03 -7.74
C CYS A 179 5.31 -13.30 -6.40
N VAL A 180 4.74 -14.14 -5.55
CA VAL A 180 5.35 -14.57 -4.28
C VAL A 180 6.70 -15.25 -4.55
N LYS A 181 6.71 -16.26 -5.43
CA LYS A 181 7.94 -16.99 -5.79
C LYS A 181 9.04 -16.10 -6.34
N ALA A 182 8.67 -15.14 -7.19
CA ALA A 182 9.62 -14.19 -7.75
C ALA A 182 10.24 -13.30 -6.65
N HIS A 183 9.46 -12.85 -5.65
CA HIS A 183 9.98 -12.08 -4.53
C HIS A 183 10.90 -12.92 -3.63
N GLU A 184 10.57 -14.18 -3.37
CA GLU A 184 11.43 -15.10 -2.63
C GLU A 184 12.81 -15.28 -3.33
N LEU A 185 12.78 -15.49 -4.63
CA LEU A 185 14.01 -15.65 -5.43
C LEU A 185 14.84 -14.36 -5.49
N LEU A 186 14.18 -13.19 -5.57
CA LEU A 186 14.85 -11.90 -5.65
C LEU A 186 15.45 -11.48 -4.31
N ALA A 187 14.77 -11.74 -3.20
CA ALA A 187 15.18 -11.33 -1.86
C ALA A 187 16.58 -11.87 -1.47
N GLY A 188 16.94 -13.06 -1.95
CA GLY A 188 18.27 -13.65 -1.75
C GLY A 188 19.37 -13.13 -2.69
N LYS A 189 19.02 -12.26 -3.64
CA LYS A 189 19.94 -11.83 -4.71
C LYS A 189 20.16 -10.32 -4.77
N THR A 190 19.55 -9.55 -3.90
CA THR A 190 19.65 -8.09 -3.88
C THR A 190 19.67 -7.54 -2.47
N VAL A 191 20.28 -6.37 -2.31
CA VAL A 191 20.27 -5.56 -1.08
C VAL A 191 19.38 -4.33 -1.23
N TYR A 192 18.76 -4.12 -2.37
CA TYR A 192 17.90 -2.97 -2.61
C TYR A 192 16.50 -3.17 -2.03
N PRO A 193 15.86 -2.10 -1.53
CA PRO A 193 14.49 -2.14 -1.07
C PRO A 193 13.54 -2.62 -2.16
N LEU A 194 12.55 -3.43 -1.75
CA LEU A 194 11.54 -3.97 -2.66
C LEU A 194 10.20 -3.25 -2.52
N HIS A 195 9.65 -2.84 -3.65
CA HIS A 195 8.28 -2.34 -3.75
C HIS A 195 7.36 -3.46 -4.19
N VAL A 196 6.48 -3.89 -3.29
CA VAL A 196 5.65 -5.08 -3.43
C VAL A 196 4.20 -4.72 -3.78
N GLY A 197 3.57 -5.52 -4.61
CA GLY A 197 2.16 -5.40 -4.94
C GLY A 197 1.75 -6.39 -6.03
N ILE A 198 0.49 -6.81 -5.99
CA ILE A 198 -0.11 -7.61 -7.05
C ILE A 198 -0.68 -6.65 -8.10
N THR A 199 -0.35 -6.86 -9.37
CA THR A 199 -0.87 -6.03 -10.47
C THR A 199 -2.14 -6.66 -11.05
N GLU A 200 -3.01 -5.82 -11.66
CA GLU A 200 -4.23 -6.30 -12.33
C GLU A 200 -5.09 -7.19 -11.44
N SER A 201 -5.16 -6.84 -10.14
CA SER A 201 -5.83 -7.71 -9.16
C SER A 201 -7.36 -7.71 -9.29
N GLY A 202 -7.94 -6.70 -9.90
CA GLY A 202 -9.39 -6.60 -10.18
C GLY A 202 -10.09 -5.51 -9.39
N THR A 203 -11.42 -5.64 -9.28
CA THR A 203 -12.28 -4.71 -8.53
C THR A 203 -12.00 -4.77 -7.02
N VAL A 204 -12.59 -3.87 -6.24
CA VAL A 204 -12.38 -3.78 -4.79
C VAL A 204 -12.52 -5.14 -4.10
N ASN A 205 -13.57 -5.91 -4.40
CA ASN A 205 -13.79 -7.20 -3.75
C ASN A 205 -12.73 -8.24 -4.11
N SER A 206 -12.59 -8.57 -5.40
CA SER A 206 -11.65 -9.61 -5.85
C SER A 206 -10.20 -9.18 -5.71
N GLY A 207 -9.93 -7.91 -5.96
CA GLY A 207 -8.59 -7.34 -5.88
C GLY A 207 -8.05 -7.29 -4.45
N ASN A 208 -8.90 -7.01 -3.47
CA ASN A 208 -8.52 -7.06 -2.06
C ASN A 208 -8.12 -8.47 -1.61
N ILE A 209 -8.88 -9.49 -2.03
CA ILE A 209 -8.54 -10.88 -1.69
C ILE A 209 -7.17 -11.26 -2.28
N LYS A 210 -6.96 -11.01 -3.59
CA LYS A 210 -5.69 -11.32 -4.24
C LYS A 210 -4.52 -10.56 -3.63
N SER A 211 -4.71 -9.26 -3.36
CA SER A 211 -3.68 -8.41 -2.75
C SER A 211 -3.37 -8.83 -1.32
N ALA A 212 -4.39 -9.15 -0.52
CA ALA A 212 -4.20 -9.62 0.85
C ALA A 212 -3.42 -10.94 0.88
N ILE A 213 -3.76 -11.91 0.03
CA ILE A 213 -3.05 -13.19 -0.05
C ILE A 213 -1.59 -12.94 -0.48
N GLY A 214 -1.37 -12.25 -1.59
CA GLY A 214 -0.02 -12.07 -2.14
C GLY A 214 0.88 -11.22 -1.24
N LEU A 215 0.38 -10.10 -0.73
CA LEU A 215 1.14 -9.25 0.19
C LEU A 215 1.43 -9.98 1.51
N SER A 216 0.47 -10.69 2.08
CA SER A 216 0.69 -11.42 3.34
C SER A 216 1.75 -12.50 3.21
N LEU A 217 1.72 -13.29 2.12
CA LEU A 217 2.72 -14.32 1.86
C LEU A 217 4.14 -13.75 1.68
N ILE A 218 4.28 -12.57 1.08
CA ILE A 218 5.57 -11.93 0.86
C ILE A 218 6.05 -11.24 2.15
N LEU A 219 5.19 -10.41 2.75
CA LEU A 219 5.56 -9.60 3.93
C LEU A 219 5.83 -10.44 5.18
N SER A 220 5.12 -11.57 5.37
CA SER A 220 5.38 -12.50 6.49
C SER A 220 6.76 -13.13 6.46
N GLN A 221 7.45 -13.13 5.33
CA GLN A 221 8.84 -13.57 5.17
C GLN A 221 9.85 -12.43 5.41
N GLY A 222 9.40 -11.24 5.84
CA GLY A 222 10.26 -10.06 6.00
C GLY A 222 10.74 -9.48 4.67
N ILE A 223 9.99 -9.69 3.57
CA ILE A 223 10.29 -9.18 2.23
C ILE A 223 9.34 -8.03 1.92
N GLY A 224 9.88 -6.86 1.56
CA GLY A 224 9.12 -5.69 1.15
C GLY A 224 9.30 -4.49 2.06
N ASP A 225 9.57 -3.34 1.46
CA ASP A 225 9.88 -2.07 2.14
C ASP A 225 8.86 -0.98 1.78
N THR A 226 8.18 -1.14 0.66
CA THR A 226 7.01 -0.34 0.27
C THR A 226 5.97 -1.24 -0.37
N ILE A 227 4.70 -0.93 -0.16
CA ILE A 227 3.59 -1.70 -0.75
C ILE A 227 2.63 -0.81 -1.54
N ARG A 228 1.97 -1.41 -2.54
CA ARG A 228 0.79 -0.85 -3.16
C ARG A 228 -0.26 -1.94 -3.40
N VAL A 229 -1.43 -1.74 -2.85
CA VAL A 229 -2.65 -2.44 -3.27
C VAL A 229 -3.13 -1.78 -4.56
N SER A 230 -3.42 -2.54 -5.61
CA SER A 230 -3.85 -2.01 -6.91
C SER A 230 -5.26 -2.49 -7.21
N LEU A 231 -6.23 -1.58 -7.23
CA LEU A 231 -7.64 -1.90 -7.39
C LEU A 231 -8.25 -1.13 -8.57
N THR A 232 -9.23 -1.74 -9.23
CA THR A 232 -10.12 -1.03 -10.14
C THR A 232 -11.20 -0.36 -9.28
N GLY A 233 -10.93 0.88 -8.84
CA GLY A 233 -11.79 1.63 -7.92
C GLY A 233 -11.17 2.95 -7.47
N ASP A 234 -11.73 3.56 -6.43
CA ASP A 234 -11.16 4.75 -5.81
C ASP A 234 -9.81 4.41 -5.15
N PRO A 235 -8.72 5.14 -5.44
CA PRO A 235 -7.42 4.89 -4.83
C PRO A 235 -7.40 4.99 -3.29
N VAL A 236 -8.38 5.63 -2.65
CA VAL A 236 -8.54 5.64 -1.19
C VAL A 236 -8.75 4.23 -0.65
N GLU A 237 -9.49 3.38 -1.36
CA GLU A 237 -9.71 1.98 -0.98
C GLU A 237 -8.40 1.17 -1.01
N GLU A 238 -7.45 1.51 -1.89
CA GLU A 238 -6.11 0.91 -1.90
C GLU A 238 -5.38 1.18 -0.57
N ILE A 239 -5.48 2.42 -0.05
CA ILE A 239 -4.84 2.81 1.21
C ILE A 239 -5.47 2.12 2.42
N LYS A 240 -6.80 2.08 2.49
CA LYS A 240 -7.54 1.39 3.55
C LYS A 240 -7.13 -0.08 3.62
N SER A 241 -7.13 -0.75 2.48
CA SER A 241 -6.74 -2.15 2.36
C SER A 241 -5.27 -2.38 2.74
N ALA A 242 -4.35 -1.51 2.31
CA ALA A 242 -2.94 -1.59 2.67
C ALA A 242 -2.72 -1.43 4.19
N LYS A 243 -3.40 -0.47 4.82
CA LYS A 243 -3.37 -0.27 6.28
C LYS A 243 -3.88 -1.50 7.02
N LEU A 244 -5.01 -2.06 6.57
CA LEU A 244 -5.59 -3.25 7.18
C LEU A 244 -4.66 -4.46 7.06
N ILE A 245 -4.08 -4.72 5.89
CA ILE A 245 -3.12 -5.81 5.67
C ILE A 245 -1.92 -5.67 6.62
N LEU A 246 -1.29 -4.47 6.68
CA LEU A 246 -0.13 -4.25 7.54
C LEU A 246 -0.46 -4.41 9.04
N ARG A 247 -1.63 -3.96 9.48
CA ARG A 247 -2.08 -4.14 10.88
C ARG A 247 -2.36 -5.61 11.20
N THR A 248 -3.09 -6.31 10.33
CA THR A 248 -3.41 -7.74 10.51
C THR A 248 -2.15 -8.60 10.60
N LEU A 249 -1.06 -8.20 9.91
CA LEU A 249 0.24 -8.86 10.00
C LEU A 249 1.10 -8.38 11.18
N GLY A 250 0.64 -7.44 12.00
CA GLY A 250 1.43 -6.86 13.08
C GLY A 250 2.61 -5.99 12.62
N LEU A 251 2.65 -5.61 11.35
CA LEU A 251 3.71 -4.80 10.73
C LEU A 251 3.50 -3.29 10.87
N ARG A 252 2.32 -2.90 11.32
CA ARG A 252 1.97 -1.49 11.60
C ARG A 252 1.10 -1.43 12.85
N LYS A 253 1.44 -0.51 13.75
CA LYS A 253 0.62 -0.16 14.91
C LYS A 253 -0.27 1.04 14.60
N GLY A 254 -1.27 1.25 15.45
CA GLY A 254 -2.20 2.36 15.38
C GLY A 254 -3.44 2.11 14.53
N GLY A 255 -4.53 2.68 14.98
CA GLY A 255 -5.88 2.47 14.47
C GLY A 255 -6.60 1.34 15.20
N ILE A 256 -7.92 1.43 15.24
CA ILE A 256 -8.77 0.47 15.95
C ILE A 256 -8.95 -0.80 15.10
N GLU A 257 -8.67 -1.96 15.70
CA GLU A 257 -9.04 -3.26 15.13
C GLU A 257 -10.48 -3.58 15.52
N VAL A 258 -11.35 -3.80 14.57
CA VAL A 258 -12.72 -4.24 14.83
C VAL A 258 -12.81 -5.75 14.65
N VAL A 259 -13.30 -6.44 15.66
CA VAL A 259 -13.66 -7.85 15.61
C VAL A 259 -15.16 -8.02 15.80
N SER A 260 -15.79 -8.78 14.94
CA SER A 260 -17.23 -9.06 15.04
C SER A 260 -17.51 -10.54 14.90
N CYS A 261 -18.48 -11.05 15.66
CA CYS A 261 -18.90 -12.43 15.49
C CYS A 261 -19.66 -12.62 14.16
N PRO A 262 -19.60 -13.82 13.57
CA PRO A 262 -20.44 -14.13 12.43
C PRO A 262 -21.90 -14.14 12.83
N THR A 263 -22.81 -13.76 11.92
CA THR A 263 -24.23 -13.90 12.13
C THR A 263 -24.59 -15.38 12.30
N CYS A 264 -25.36 -15.69 13.34
CA CYS A 264 -25.85 -17.04 13.62
C CYS A 264 -27.26 -17.00 14.19
N GLY A 265 -27.89 -18.16 14.43
CA GLY A 265 -29.26 -18.26 14.99
C GLY A 265 -29.42 -17.66 16.39
N ARG A 266 -28.35 -17.26 17.08
CA ARG A 266 -28.37 -16.59 18.38
C ARG A 266 -28.31 -15.06 18.28
N THR A 267 -28.08 -14.50 17.10
CA THR A 267 -28.01 -13.04 16.89
C THR A 267 -29.36 -12.40 17.20
N GLN A 268 -29.37 -11.40 18.07
CA GLN A 268 -30.57 -10.76 18.62
C GLN A 268 -30.72 -9.29 18.21
N ILE A 269 -29.77 -8.76 17.46
CA ILE A 269 -29.70 -7.38 16.98
C ILE A 269 -29.40 -7.34 15.48
N ASN A 270 -29.53 -6.19 14.86
CA ASN A 270 -29.04 -5.99 13.50
C ASN A 270 -27.49 -5.87 13.49
N LEU A 271 -26.84 -7.01 13.71
CA LEU A 271 -25.37 -7.09 13.85
C LEU A 271 -24.62 -6.56 12.62
N ILE A 272 -25.10 -6.84 11.41
CA ILE A 272 -24.44 -6.40 10.17
C ILE A 272 -24.42 -4.89 10.09
N ASP A 273 -25.54 -4.23 10.36
CA ASP A 273 -25.61 -2.76 10.37
C ASP A 273 -24.72 -2.17 11.47
N LEU A 274 -24.81 -2.71 12.69
CA LEU A 274 -24.02 -2.21 13.83
C LEU A 274 -22.51 -2.35 13.55
N ALA A 275 -22.05 -3.52 13.11
CA ALA A 275 -20.64 -3.76 12.80
C ALA A 275 -20.12 -2.82 11.70
N THR A 276 -20.90 -2.66 10.61
CA THR A 276 -20.55 -1.74 9.50
C THR A 276 -20.46 -0.29 10.00
N ARG A 277 -21.36 0.13 10.85
CA ARG A 277 -21.35 1.50 11.42
C ARG A 277 -20.21 1.69 12.41
N VAL A 278 -19.86 0.67 13.18
CA VAL A 278 -18.67 0.70 14.07
C VAL A 278 -17.40 0.79 13.25
N GLU A 279 -17.22 -0.06 12.23
CA GLU A 279 -16.04 0.02 11.34
C GLU A 279 -15.88 1.43 10.75
N LYS A 280 -16.95 2.02 10.27
CA LYS A 280 -16.95 3.39 9.76
C LYS A 280 -16.64 4.43 10.80
N LEU A 281 -17.19 4.28 12.02
CA LEU A 281 -16.95 5.20 13.14
C LEU A 281 -15.48 5.25 13.53
N VAL A 282 -14.83 4.08 13.60
CA VAL A 282 -13.47 3.95 14.13
C VAL A 282 -12.37 4.20 13.07
N GLU A 283 -12.73 4.40 11.81
CA GLU A 283 -11.79 4.50 10.70
C GLU A 283 -10.72 5.59 10.90
N ASP A 284 -11.10 6.73 11.48
CA ASP A 284 -10.23 7.89 11.69
C ASP A 284 -9.65 7.99 13.12
N TYR A 285 -9.96 7.05 14.03
CA TYR A 285 -9.41 7.09 15.38
C TYR A 285 -7.94 6.62 15.39
N PRO A 286 -7.04 7.39 16.04
CA PRO A 286 -5.62 7.04 16.11
C PRO A 286 -5.29 6.01 17.19
N LEU A 287 -6.29 5.51 17.91
CA LEU A 287 -6.14 4.59 19.03
C LEU A 287 -5.64 3.21 18.56
N ASP A 288 -4.70 2.62 19.28
CA ASP A 288 -4.17 1.28 19.03
C ASP A 288 -4.87 0.28 19.96
N ILE A 289 -6.15 0.02 19.72
CA ILE A 289 -7.00 -0.84 20.55
C ILE A 289 -7.86 -1.78 19.69
N LYS A 290 -8.43 -2.78 20.36
CA LYS A 290 -9.38 -3.72 19.76
C LYS A 290 -10.80 -3.42 20.22
N VAL A 291 -11.73 -3.29 19.29
CA VAL A 291 -13.17 -3.10 19.54
C VAL A 291 -13.95 -4.32 19.07
N ALA A 292 -14.75 -4.90 19.98
CA ALA A 292 -15.58 -6.07 19.70
C ALA A 292 -17.04 -5.67 19.43
N VAL A 293 -17.64 -6.29 18.40
CA VAL A 293 -19.08 -6.13 18.08
C VAL A 293 -19.74 -7.51 18.07
N MET A 294 -20.52 -7.81 19.10
CA MET A 294 -21.08 -9.15 19.33
C MET A 294 -22.61 -9.13 19.23
N GLY A 295 -23.17 -10.11 18.52
CA GLY A 295 -24.60 -10.19 18.20
C GLY A 295 -25.47 -10.80 19.27
N CYS A 296 -24.92 -11.35 20.36
CA CYS A 296 -25.68 -11.93 21.45
C CYS A 296 -24.95 -11.82 22.81
N VAL A 297 -25.73 -11.80 23.90
CA VAL A 297 -25.19 -11.73 25.26
C VAL A 297 -24.68 -13.09 25.81
N VAL A 298 -24.86 -14.17 25.10
CA VAL A 298 -24.48 -15.52 25.57
C VAL A 298 -22.96 -15.72 25.46
N ASN A 299 -22.40 -15.53 24.26
CA ASN A 299 -20.96 -15.65 24.02
C ASN A 299 -20.27 -14.27 23.95
N GLY A 300 -21.07 -13.22 23.69
CA GLY A 300 -20.56 -11.86 23.48
C GLY A 300 -19.63 -11.37 24.60
N PRO A 301 -20.00 -11.47 25.88
CA PRO A 301 -19.11 -11.05 26.97
C PRO A 301 -17.81 -11.85 27.04
N GLY A 302 -17.83 -13.15 26.70
CA GLY A 302 -16.63 -14.00 26.70
C GLY A 302 -15.66 -13.62 25.56
N GLU A 303 -16.19 -13.43 24.36
CA GLU A 303 -15.42 -13.05 23.17
C GLU A 303 -14.96 -11.57 23.23
N ALA A 304 -15.76 -10.69 23.87
CA ALA A 304 -15.39 -9.30 24.09
C ALA A 304 -14.35 -9.09 25.21
N LYS A 305 -14.06 -10.13 26.02
CA LYS A 305 -13.02 -10.03 27.09
C LYS A 305 -11.62 -9.77 26.56
N GLU A 306 -11.31 -10.24 25.36
CA GLU A 306 -10.01 -10.03 24.73
C GLU A 306 -9.92 -8.69 23.97
N ALA A 307 -11.01 -7.93 23.92
CA ALA A 307 -11.04 -6.59 23.35
C ALA A 307 -10.96 -5.53 24.45
N ASP A 308 -10.38 -4.39 24.11
CA ASP A 308 -10.28 -3.25 25.02
C ASP A 308 -11.64 -2.61 25.28
N LEU A 309 -12.49 -2.56 24.24
CA LEU A 309 -13.86 -2.04 24.30
C LEU A 309 -14.77 -2.92 23.43
N GLY A 310 -16.02 -3.05 23.79
CA GLY A 310 -16.95 -3.83 22.98
C GLY A 310 -18.41 -3.60 23.30
N VAL A 311 -19.24 -4.04 22.35
CA VAL A 311 -20.71 -4.08 22.49
C VAL A 311 -21.20 -5.51 22.29
N ALA A 312 -22.17 -5.94 23.08
CA ALA A 312 -22.83 -7.23 22.91
C ALA A 312 -24.34 -7.01 22.88
N GLY A 313 -24.99 -7.41 21.79
CA GLY A 313 -26.44 -7.24 21.60
C GLY A 313 -27.27 -8.25 22.37
N GLY A 314 -28.46 -7.83 22.81
CA GLY A 314 -29.49 -8.66 23.40
C GLY A 314 -30.87 -8.24 22.91
N ILE A 315 -31.94 -8.86 23.40
CA ILE A 315 -33.30 -8.59 22.95
C ILE A 315 -33.72 -7.18 23.44
N GLY A 316 -33.77 -6.21 22.53
CA GLY A 316 -34.14 -4.81 22.79
C GLY A 316 -33.12 -4.00 23.61
N GLU A 317 -32.06 -4.62 24.05
CA GLU A 317 -31.01 -4.01 24.87
C GLU A 317 -29.64 -4.68 24.58
N GLY A 318 -28.56 -4.03 24.99
CA GLY A 318 -27.23 -4.58 24.86
C GLY A 318 -26.31 -4.10 25.97
N LEU A 319 -25.10 -4.62 25.92
CA LEU A 319 -24.04 -4.39 26.91
C LEU A 319 -22.92 -3.59 26.28
N LEU A 320 -22.40 -2.60 26.99
CA LEU A 320 -21.13 -1.96 26.73
C LEU A 320 -20.09 -2.55 27.69
N ILE A 321 -18.98 -3.05 27.13
CA ILE A 321 -17.96 -3.80 27.84
C ILE A 321 -16.62 -3.10 27.65
N LYS A 322 -15.88 -2.87 28.75
CA LYS A 322 -14.54 -2.28 28.71
C LYS A 322 -13.60 -3.14 29.53
N HIS A 323 -12.48 -3.57 28.93
CA HIS A 323 -11.49 -4.46 29.55
C HIS A 323 -12.12 -5.72 30.17
N GLY A 324 -13.13 -6.28 29.51
CA GLY A 324 -13.83 -7.49 29.95
C GLY A 324 -14.91 -7.28 31.00
N GLU A 325 -15.13 -6.06 31.48
CA GLU A 325 -16.15 -5.72 32.45
C GLU A 325 -17.36 -5.01 31.80
N ILE A 326 -18.57 -5.38 32.20
CA ILE A 326 -19.79 -4.72 31.74
C ILE A 326 -19.90 -3.37 32.46
N ILE A 327 -19.77 -2.28 31.72
CA ILE A 327 -19.83 -0.91 32.29
C ILE A 327 -21.18 -0.27 32.13
N LYS A 328 -21.96 -0.62 31.10
CA LYS A 328 -23.33 -0.09 30.88
C LYS A 328 -24.23 -1.16 30.26
N LYS A 329 -25.50 -1.12 30.61
CA LYS A 329 -26.58 -1.85 29.93
C LYS A 329 -27.52 -0.82 29.31
N LEU A 330 -27.74 -0.89 28.00
CA LEU A 330 -28.36 0.18 27.23
C LEU A 330 -29.34 -0.39 26.19
N PRO A 331 -30.38 0.39 25.77
CA PRO A 331 -31.14 0.07 24.57
C PRO A 331 -30.23 -0.09 23.34
N GLU A 332 -30.64 -0.94 22.37
CA GLU A 332 -29.85 -1.24 21.17
C GLU A 332 -29.41 0.01 20.40
N ASP A 333 -30.30 0.98 20.24
CA ASP A 333 -30.07 2.24 19.54
C ASP A 333 -29.03 3.16 20.23
N GLN A 334 -28.76 2.94 21.52
CA GLN A 334 -27.80 3.69 22.32
C GLN A 334 -26.38 3.04 22.34
N LEU A 335 -26.21 1.83 21.81
CA LEU A 335 -24.93 1.12 21.83
C LEU A 335 -23.84 1.87 21.06
N LEU A 336 -24.12 2.32 19.83
CA LEU A 336 -23.15 3.04 19.02
C LEU A 336 -22.79 4.42 19.58
N PRO A 337 -23.76 5.25 20.04
CA PRO A 337 -23.46 6.50 20.74
C PRO A 337 -22.60 6.30 21.99
N ALA A 338 -22.91 5.29 22.82
CA ALA A 338 -22.13 5.01 24.01
C ALA A 338 -20.72 4.50 23.70
N LEU A 339 -20.55 3.66 22.67
CA LEU A 339 -19.25 3.25 22.18
C LEU A 339 -18.42 4.45 21.75
N LYS A 340 -19.01 5.37 21.00
CA LYS A 340 -18.36 6.61 20.57
C LYS A 340 -17.93 7.47 21.74
N GLU A 341 -18.78 7.64 22.74
CA GLU A 341 -18.47 8.40 23.97
C GLU A 341 -17.24 7.83 24.69
N GLU A 342 -17.14 6.50 24.84
CA GLU A 342 -15.98 5.86 25.45
C GLU A 342 -14.69 6.03 24.60
N LEU A 343 -14.80 5.99 23.26
CA LEU A 343 -13.66 6.22 22.36
C LEU A 343 -13.18 7.66 22.41
N ASP A 344 -14.11 8.64 22.45
CA ASP A 344 -13.77 10.06 22.51
C ASP A 344 -13.06 10.44 23.84
N HIS A 345 -13.29 9.68 24.91
CA HIS A 345 -12.69 9.87 26.23
C HIS A 345 -11.71 8.76 26.60
N TRP A 346 -11.18 8.04 25.63
CA TRP A 346 -10.29 6.91 25.86
C TRP A 346 -9.02 7.34 26.61
N SER A 347 -8.78 6.70 27.76
CA SER A 347 -7.63 6.95 28.65
C SER A 347 -6.90 5.66 29.01
#